data_d3f329520b32511cb2ee4fd4fb6f38ba
#
_entry.id   d3f329520b32511cb2ee4fd4fb6f38ba
#
_cell.length_a   1.000
_cell.length_b   1.000
_cell.length_c   1.000
_cell.angle_alpha   90.00
_cell.angle_beta   90.00
_cell.angle_gamma   90.00
#
_symmetry.space_group_name_H-M   'P 1'
#
loop_
_entity.id
_entity.type
_entity.pdbx_description
1 polymer ?
#
loop_
_entity_poly.entity_id
_entity_poly.type
_entity_poly.pdbx_seq_one_letter_code
_entity_poly.pdbx_strand_id
1 'polypeptide(L)'
;ECRIYWNVTPVDSTELVERAAKHLKREFDALGGEEAAKSGAITPDMLPEAHIRGDVNTPYRCIGGAIYSMQMAGFARVGFISSPFPPLDSAK
;
A
#
# COMPACT_ATOMS: atom_id res chain seq x y z
N GLU A 1 15.71 -7.27 10.88
CA GLU A 1 15.43 -5.90 10.49
C GLU A 1 14.56 -5.82 9.24
N CYS A 2 13.59 -4.93 9.24
CA CYS A 2 12.64 -4.83 8.14
C CYS A 2 13.16 -3.91 7.05
N ARG A 3 13.20 -4.39 5.83
CA ARG A 3 13.55 -3.55 4.67
C ARG A 3 12.29 -3.30 3.88
N ILE A 4 12.03 -2.04 3.61
CA ILE A 4 10.80 -1.62 2.93
C ILE A 4 11.19 -0.91 1.65
N TYR A 5 10.47 -1.23 0.58
CA TYR A 5 10.70 -0.61 -0.72
C TYR A 5 9.41 -0.04 -1.26
N TRP A 6 9.50 1.17 -1.79
CA TRP A 6 8.41 1.77 -2.56
C TRP A 6 8.77 1.54 -4.02
N ASN A 7 8.11 0.57 -4.62
CA ASN A 7 8.54 0.03 -5.91
C ASN A 7 9.95 -0.53 -5.75
N VAL A 8 10.95 0.11 -6.30
CA VAL A 8 12.35 -0.37 -6.18
C VAL A 8 13.21 0.54 -5.31
N THR A 9 12.60 1.54 -4.68
CA THR A 9 13.33 2.52 -3.88
C THR A 9 13.24 2.16 -2.40
N PRO A 10 14.36 1.97 -1.70
CA PRO A 10 14.29 1.70 -0.27
C PRO A 10 13.76 2.91 0.49
N VAL A 11 12.88 2.67 1.44
CA VAL A 11 12.29 3.75 2.26
C VAL A 11 12.22 3.27 3.70
N ASP A 12 12.24 4.21 4.65
CA ASP A 12 11.96 3.86 6.03
C ASP A 12 10.46 3.98 6.27
N SER A 13 10.01 3.62 7.48
CA SER A 13 8.58 3.58 7.75
C SER A 13 7.92 4.95 7.68
N THR A 14 8.61 6.00 8.10
CA THR A 14 8.08 7.34 8.00
C THR A 14 7.92 7.76 6.54
N GLU A 15 8.96 7.50 5.76
CA GLU A 15 8.95 7.82 4.34
C GLU A 15 7.86 7.04 3.61
N LEU A 16 7.66 5.81 4.00
CA LEU A 16 6.62 4.97 3.41
C LEU A 16 5.25 5.59 3.61
N VAL A 17 4.94 6.01 4.83
CA VAL A 17 3.66 6.63 5.14
C VAL A 17 3.48 7.91 4.32
N GLU A 18 4.53 8.73 4.24
CA GLU A 18 4.46 9.98 3.50
C GLU A 18 4.21 9.76 2.02
N ARG A 19 4.95 8.82 1.42
CA ARG A 19 4.78 8.53 -0.01
C ARG A 19 3.41 7.95 -0.31
N ALA A 20 2.97 7.05 0.57
CA ALA A 20 1.66 6.43 0.40
C ALA A 20 0.54 7.45 0.51
N ALA A 21 0.64 8.34 1.50
CA ALA A 21 -0.38 9.37 1.70
C ALA A 21 -0.43 10.33 0.52
N LYS A 22 0.72 10.70 -0.01
CA LYS A 22 0.78 11.58 -1.19
C LYS A 22 0.17 10.91 -2.40
N HIS A 23 0.46 9.64 -2.59
CA HIS A 23 -0.09 8.91 -3.72
C HIS A 23 -1.61 8.83 -3.62
N LEU A 24 -2.10 8.49 -2.43
CA LEU A 24 -3.53 8.37 -2.22
C LEU A 24 -4.24 9.70 -2.43
N LYS A 25 -3.64 10.79 -1.93
CA LYS A 25 -4.22 12.12 -2.11
C LYS A 25 -4.26 12.50 -3.58
N ARG A 26 -3.22 12.18 -4.32
CA ARG A 26 -3.18 12.48 -5.75
C ARG A 26 -4.30 11.76 -6.50
N GLU A 27 -4.51 10.49 -6.17
CA GLU A 27 -5.58 9.71 -6.79
C GLU A 27 -6.95 10.24 -6.38
N PHE A 28 -7.09 10.62 -5.11
CA PHE A 28 -8.34 11.18 -4.61
C PHE A 28 -8.67 12.48 -5.33
N ASP A 29 -7.68 13.36 -5.49
CA ASP A 29 -7.88 14.64 -6.17
C ASP A 29 -8.21 14.44 -7.63
N ALA A 30 -7.62 13.43 -8.25
CA ALA A 30 -7.90 13.13 -9.65
C ALA A 30 -9.34 12.69 -9.87
N LEU A 31 -9.98 12.15 -8.83
CA LEU A 31 -11.37 11.72 -8.92
C LEU A 31 -12.35 12.84 -8.57
N GLY A 32 -11.85 14.03 -8.28
CA GLY A 32 -12.70 15.16 -7.98
C GLY A 32 -12.53 15.73 -6.59
N GLY A 33 -11.73 15.07 -5.75
CA GLY A 33 -11.36 15.58 -4.44
C GLY A 33 -12.52 15.58 -3.46
N GLU A 34 -12.43 16.52 -2.53
CA GLU A 34 -13.36 16.59 -1.41
C GLU A 34 -14.79 16.82 -1.84
N GLU A 35 -14.98 17.63 -2.86
CA GLU A 35 -16.34 17.91 -3.33
C GLU A 35 -17.01 16.67 -3.87
N ALA A 36 -16.25 15.89 -4.66
CA ALA A 36 -16.78 14.65 -5.20
C ALA A 36 -17.07 13.65 -4.09
N ALA A 37 -16.23 13.63 -3.06
CA ALA A 37 -16.45 12.74 -1.93
C ALA A 37 -17.74 13.13 -1.18
N LYS A 38 -17.95 14.41 -0.98
CA LYS A 38 -19.15 14.88 -0.27
C LYS A 38 -20.42 14.58 -1.03
N SER A 39 -20.36 14.62 -2.35
CA SER A 39 -21.54 14.36 -3.17
C SER A 39 -21.79 12.88 -3.38
N GLY A 40 -20.90 12.02 -2.88
CA GLY A 40 -21.02 10.57 -3.07
C GLY A 40 -20.46 10.05 -4.38
N ALA A 41 -19.79 10.92 -5.14
CA ALA A 41 -19.23 10.52 -6.43
C ALA A 41 -17.99 9.63 -6.27
N ILE A 42 -17.32 9.71 -5.11
CA ILE A 42 -16.17 8.87 -4.84
C ILE A 42 -16.56 7.86 -3.76
N THR A 43 -16.39 6.59 -4.08
CA THR A 43 -16.62 5.52 -3.12
C THR A 43 -15.27 4.87 -2.79
N PRO A 44 -15.15 4.19 -1.63
CA PRO A 44 -13.86 3.61 -1.25
C PRO A 44 -13.27 2.65 -2.27
N ASP A 45 -14.11 1.94 -3.02
CA ASP A 45 -13.62 0.98 -4.01
C ASP A 45 -13.03 1.67 -5.24
N MET A 46 -13.23 2.97 -5.39
CA MET A 46 -12.63 3.74 -6.49
C MET A 46 -11.22 4.18 -6.16
N LEU A 47 -10.83 4.14 -4.89
CA LEU A 47 -9.50 4.51 -4.48
C LEU A 47 -8.56 3.32 -4.60
N PRO A 48 -7.26 3.57 -4.80
CA PRO A 48 -6.33 2.46 -4.99
C PRO A 48 -6.19 1.61 -3.74
N GLU A 49 -5.93 0.34 -3.96
CA GLU A 49 -5.64 -0.60 -2.90
C GLU A 49 -4.13 -0.69 -2.74
N ALA A 50 -3.65 -0.72 -1.50
CA ALA A 50 -2.23 -0.90 -1.26
C ALA A 50 -1.92 -2.38 -1.32
N HIS A 51 -0.92 -2.74 -2.11
CA HIS A 51 -0.48 -4.12 -2.22
C HIS A 51 0.90 -4.25 -1.61
N ILE A 52 1.01 -5.09 -0.59
CA ILE A 52 2.27 -5.35 0.08
C ILE A 52 2.74 -6.72 -0.37
N ARG A 53 3.95 -6.78 -0.89
CA ARG A 53 4.53 -8.04 -1.34
C ARG A 53 5.67 -8.41 -0.42
N GLY A 54 5.69 -9.64 0.04
CA GLY A 54 6.74 -10.12 0.89
C GLY A 54 7.14 -11.54 0.56
N ASP A 55 8.41 -11.84 0.82
CA ASP A 55 8.95 -13.16 0.72
C ASP A 55 8.34 -14.02 1.84
N VAL A 56 8.22 -15.33 1.61
CA VAL A 56 7.69 -16.23 2.63
C VAL A 56 8.55 -16.22 3.89
N ASN A 57 9.81 -15.84 3.77
CA ASN A 57 10.70 -15.78 4.93
C ASN A 57 10.69 -14.45 5.66
N THR A 58 9.88 -13.51 5.20
CA THR A 58 9.79 -12.20 5.85
C THR A 58 9.15 -12.35 7.22
N PRO A 59 9.78 -11.82 8.28
CA PRO A 59 9.16 -11.90 9.61
C PRO A 59 7.79 -11.25 9.63
N TYR A 60 6.87 -11.90 10.31
CA TYR A 60 5.50 -11.42 10.36
C TYR A 60 5.39 -10.00 10.92
N ARG A 61 6.26 -9.64 11.86
CA ARG A 61 6.20 -8.29 12.42
C ARG A 61 6.49 -7.23 11.37
N CYS A 62 7.32 -7.55 10.37
CA CYS A 62 7.61 -6.61 9.29
C CYS A 62 6.39 -6.43 8.39
N ILE A 63 5.69 -7.51 8.13
CA ILE A 63 4.46 -7.47 7.33
C ILE A 63 3.40 -6.66 8.07
N GLY A 64 3.21 -6.94 9.35
CA GLY A 64 2.23 -6.23 10.15
C GLY A 64 2.53 -4.74 10.24
N GLY A 65 3.81 -4.41 10.36
CA GLY A 65 4.23 -3.01 10.38
C GLY A 65 3.93 -2.30 9.07
N ALA A 66 4.16 -2.97 7.95
CA ALA A 66 3.89 -2.39 6.64
C ALA A 66 2.38 -2.18 6.44
N ILE A 67 1.57 -3.14 6.84
CA ILE A 67 0.12 -3.02 6.75
C ILE A 67 -0.35 -1.84 7.60
N TYR A 68 0.17 -1.74 8.81
CA TYR A 68 -0.18 -0.65 9.70
C TYR A 68 0.18 0.70 9.08
N SER A 69 1.36 0.79 8.47
CA SER A 69 1.80 2.03 7.84
C SER A 69 0.88 2.45 6.70
N MET A 70 0.42 1.48 5.91
CA MET A 70 -0.51 1.79 4.83
C MET A 70 -1.84 2.28 5.38
N GLN A 71 -2.32 1.68 6.44
CA GLN A 71 -3.57 2.12 7.07
C GLN A 71 -3.41 3.52 7.66
N MET A 72 -2.26 3.81 8.24
CA MET A 72 -1.99 5.14 8.77
C MET A 72 -1.93 6.18 7.65
N ALA A 73 -1.52 5.78 6.46
CA ALA A 73 -1.48 6.68 5.31
C ALA A 73 -2.87 6.93 4.75
N GLY A 74 -3.87 6.15 5.15
CA GLY A 74 -5.25 6.37 4.74
C GLY A 74 -5.81 5.33 3.80
N PHE A 75 -5.06 4.28 3.48
CA PHE A 75 -5.58 3.24 2.60
C PHE A 75 -6.62 2.40 3.33
N ALA A 76 -7.82 2.33 2.76
CA ALA A 76 -8.91 1.54 3.34
C ALA A 76 -8.73 0.07 3.02
N ARG A 77 -8.07 -0.26 1.92
CA ARG A 77 -7.87 -1.64 1.50
C ARG A 77 -6.39 -1.90 1.35
N VAL A 78 -5.89 -2.89 2.08
CA VAL A 78 -4.48 -3.26 2.05
C VAL A 78 -4.41 -4.76 1.85
N GLY A 79 -3.86 -5.17 0.73
CA GLY A 79 -3.70 -6.57 0.42
C GLY A 79 -2.27 -7.00 0.64
N PHE A 80 -2.08 -8.25 0.97
CA PHE A 80 -0.76 -8.81 1.15
C PHE A 80 -0.56 -9.97 0.20
N ILE A 81 0.56 -9.96 -0.50
CA ILE A 81 0.92 -11.02 -1.43
C ILE A 81 2.19 -11.67 -0.93
N SER A 82 2.12 -12.94 -0.63
CA SER A 82 3.29 -13.71 -0.22
C SER A 82 3.86 -14.39 -1.45
N SER A 83 5.13 -14.13 -1.71
CA SER A 83 5.80 -14.72 -2.86
C SER A 83 6.79 -15.75 -2.37
N PRO A 84 6.55 -17.02 -2.65
CA PRO A 84 7.58 -18.01 -2.35
C PRO A 84 8.77 -17.75 -3.24
N PHE A 85 9.91 -18.10 -2.76
CA PHE A 85 11.11 -17.91 -3.52
C PHE A 85 11.74 -19.26 -3.81
N PRO A 86 12.11 -19.54 -5.05
CA PRO A 86 11.97 -18.68 -6.23
C PRO A 86 10.51 -18.53 -6.59
N PRO A 87 10.14 -17.42 -7.24
CA PRO A 87 8.74 -17.21 -7.63
C PRO A 87 8.32 -18.28 -8.60
N LEU A 88 7.19 -18.76 -8.37
CA LEU A 88 6.73 -19.81 -9.23
C LEU A 88 5.80 -19.31 -10.27
N ASP A 89 6.02 -19.18 -9.88
CA ASP A 89 5.52 -19.16 -10.58
C ASP A 89 5.12 -18.84 -11.17
N SER A 90 5.70 -18.52 -10.79
CA SER A 90 5.52 -18.09 -11.53
C SER A 90 4.94 -18.87 -12.34
N ALA A 91 5.08 -19.24 -12.30
CA ALA A 91 4.58 -19.97 -13.11
C ALA A 91 3.32 -20.45 -12.99
N LYS A 92 3.17 -20.42 -12.59
CA LYS A 92 2.29 -20.74 -12.61
C LYS A 92 1.58 -20.37 -12.66
#